data_e91cc53e5075cfe436dba1b43f3f7b61
#
_entry.id   e91cc53e5075cfe436dba1b43f3f7b61
#
_cell.length_a   1.000
_cell.length_b   1.000
_cell.length_c   1.000
_cell.angle_alpha   90.00
_cell.angle_beta   90.00
_cell.angle_gamma   90.00
#
_symmetry.space_group_name_H-M   'P 1'
#
loop_
_entity.id
_entity.type
_entity.pdbx_description
1 polymer ?
#
loop_
_entity_poly.entity_id
_entity_poly.type
_entity_poly.pdbx_seq_one_letter_code
_entity_poly.pdbx_strand_id
1 'polypeptide(L)'
;MSASLRLSDLPQCFQGVVPSIIATADAAGIPNVTYLSQVYYVDERHVALSCQFFNKTRRNLDDNPRACVEIYDPMTLQSYRLRLKFLRSEKSGALFDAMSARIDAIASVTGMKGVFKLIAADVFEVQRLEKVEGFLAAGLPDAEADRPSLGGHRTEVRGLQWVSERINRAPDLESLLVAALEALEEYFQFAYTSVLLYDEQADRLITLASRGYGETGIGAEVAIGDGVIGTAARDRQVLRFSTLDADLGYARAIRRHASSEHTCEDIPRPGLTDAKSALVIPLTVGRRLVGVLAAEDRDPMRFSEWHEAYLQIVGNQIALGIDRMLDRSAADLDADAPPSTPRVSPPRSSRKKLTLTYYKNDEAIFVDGVYLIRNIPARILWKLLEESKRTGRTEFTNREVRLDTALGLPPVKDNFESRLILLRHRLQEKCPDLQIVSTGRGRFSLQTCADIEMIER
;
A
#
# COMPACT_ATOMS: atom_id res chain seq x y z
N MET A 1 33.38 -3.11 -31.33
CA MET A 1 32.84 -4.39 -30.82
C MET A 1 31.49 -4.03 -30.21
N SER A 2 30.39 -4.47 -30.82
CA SER A 2 29.05 -4.23 -30.24
C SER A 2 28.99 -4.93 -28.89
N ALA A 3 28.65 -4.20 -27.82
CA ALA A 3 28.46 -4.77 -26.50
C ALA A 3 27.36 -5.87 -26.61
N SER A 4 27.63 -7.04 -26.05
CA SER A 4 26.63 -8.13 -26.03
C SER A 4 25.44 -7.67 -25.18
N LEU A 5 24.25 -7.67 -25.78
CA LEU A 5 22.99 -7.32 -25.12
C LEU A 5 22.74 -8.28 -23.95
N ARG A 6 22.40 -7.73 -22.76
CA ARG A 6 22.12 -8.49 -21.53
C ARG A 6 20.68 -8.28 -21.10
N LEU A 7 20.14 -9.21 -20.29
CA LEU A 7 18.78 -9.08 -19.76
C LEU A 7 18.62 -7.86 -18.86
N SER A 8 19.64 -7.52 -18.07
CA SER A 8 19.67 -6.31 -17.23
C SER A 8 19.63 -5.00 -18.02
N ASP A 9 19.93 -5.03 -19.32
CA ASP A 9 19.83 -3.85 -20.18
C ASP A 9 18.36 -3.57 -20.62
N LEU A 10 17.42 -4.47 -20.31
CA LEU A 10 16.02 -4.47 -20.78
C LEU A 10 14.98 -4.42 -19.64
N PRO A 11 15.16 -3.61 -18.58
CA PRO A 11 14.25 -3.66 -17.41
C PRO A 11 12.81 -3.30 -17.77
N GLN A 12 12.60 -2.46 -18.78
CA GLN A 12 11.26 -2.04 -19.21
C GLN A 12 10.45 -3.18 -19.83
N CYS A 13 11.13 -4.13 -20.50
CA CYS A 13 10.48 -5.27 -21.14
C CYS A 13 9.86 -6.27 -20.13
N PHE A 14 10.32 -6.25 -18.88
CA PHE A 14 9.87 -7.16 -17.82
C PHE A 14 8.76 -6.58 -16.92
N GLN A 15 8.27 -5.39 -17.23
CA GLN A 15 7.25 -4.74 -16.40
C GLN A 15 5.81 -5.23 -16.66
N GLY A 16 5.60 -6.05 -17.69
CA GLY A 16 4.28 -6.57 -18.03
C GLY A 16 3.33 -5.53 -18.64
N VAL A 17 3.85 -4.42 -19.17
CA VAL A 17 3.05 -3.36 -19.80
C VAL A 17 2.49 -3.81 -21.15
N VAL A 18 3.33 -4.49 -21.93
CA VAL A 18 2.95 -5.09 -23.21
C VAL A 18 2.93 -6.62 -23.03
N PRO A 19 1.82 -7.29 -23.32
CA PRO A 19 1.77 -8.76 -23.29
C PRO A 19 2.84 -9.35 -24.19
N SER A 20 3.56 -10.34 -23.68
CA SER A 20 4.58 -11.07 -24.41
C SER A 20 3.95 -12.21 -25.19
N ILE A 21 4.64 -12.72 -26.19
CA ILE A 21 4.20 -13.86 -27.00
C ILE A 21 5.14 -15.02 -26.76
N ILE A 22 4.60 -16.20 -26.44
CA ILE A 22 5.35 -17.45 -26.35
C ILE A 22 4.97 -18.41 -27.47
N ALA A 23 5.97 -18.98 -28.09
CA ALA A 23 5.86 -20.07 -29.02
C ALA A 23 6.53 -21.33 -28.44
N THR A 24 5.83 -22.46 -28.51
CA THR A 24 6.31 -23.81 -28.13
C THR A 24 5.94 -24.80 -29.21
N ALA A 25 6.58 -25.95 -29.22
CA ALA A 25 6.20 -27.06 -30.13
C ALA A 25 6.20 -28.37 -29.34
N ASP A 26 5.29 -29.29 -29.73
CA ASP A 26 5.26 -30.64 -29.18
C ASP A 26 6.38 -31.53 -29.77
N ALA A 27 6.42 -32.79 -29.35
CA ALA A 27 7.40 -33.77 -29.84
C ALA A 27 7.34 -34.02 -31.35
N ALA A 28 6.17 -33.81 -31.98
CA ALA A 28 5.98 -33.92 -33.42
C ALA A 28 6.33 -32.64 -34.19
N GLY A 29 6.74 -31.59 -33.49
CA GLY A 29 7.05 -30.27 -34.06
C GLY A 29 5.83 -29.40 -34.36
N ILE A 30 4.62 -29.77 -33.90
CA ILE A 30 3.42 -28.96 -34.09
C ILE A 30 3.48 -27.72 -33.18
N PRO A 31 3.42 -26.52 -33.75
CA PRO A 31 3.57 -25.31 -32.98
C PRO A 31 2.33 -24.94 -32.14
N ASN A 32 2.56 -24.21 -31.09
CA ASN A 32 1.56 -23.54 -30.31
C ASN A 32 2.05 -22.15 -29.96
N VAL A 33 1.20 -21.13 -30.15
CA VAL A 33 1.49 -19.74 -29.84
C VAL A 33 0.41 -19.20 -28.89
N THR A 34 0.81 -18.51 -27.85
CA THR A 34 -0.12 -17.85 -26.92
C THR A 34 0.49 -16.60 -26.35
N TYR A 35 -0.36 -15.78 -25.70
CA TYR A 35 0.08 -14.61 -24.98
C TYR A 35 0.45 -14.94 -23.54
N LEU A 36 1.39 -14.17 -23.00
CA LEU A 36 1.77 -14.14 -21.60
C LEU A 36 1.51 -12.73 -21.07
N SER A 37 0.93 -12.61 -19.90
CA SER A 37 0.72 -11.31 -19.26
C SER A 37 2.04 -10.64 -18.90
N GLN A 38 3.03 -11.42 -18.46
CA GLN A 38 4.34 -10.90 -18.06
C GLN A 38 5.40 -11.99 -18.14
N VAL A 39 6.62 -11.59 -18.50
CA VAL A 39 7.87 -12.33 -18.29
C VAL A 39 8.56 -11.72 -17.07
N TYR A 40 8.99 -12.54 -16.12
CA TYR A 40 9.65 -12.10 -14.90
C TYR A 40 11.17 -12.23 -15.03
N TYR A 41 11.89 -11.16 -14.79
CA TYR A 41 13.35 -11.22 -14.70
C TYR A 41 13.74 -11.96 -13.41
N VAL A 42 14.64 -12.91 -13.50
CA VAL A 42 15.19 -13.66 -12.35
C VAL A 42 16.66 -13.25 -12.13
N ASP A 43 17.47 -13.39 -13.14
CA ASP A 43 18.88 -12.98 -13.18
C ASP A 43 19.37 -12.83 -14.62
N GLU A 44 20.68 -12.60 -14.82
CA GLU A 44 21.27 -12.39 -16.15
C GLU A 44 21.14 -13.58 -17.11
N ARG A 45 20.73 -14.73 -16.62
CA ARG A 45 20.62 -15.96 -17.41
C ARG A 45 19.24 -16.60 -17.38
N HIS A 46 18.37 -16.14 -16.47
CA HIS A 46 17.09 -16.77 -16.23
C HIS A 46 15.92 -15.78 -16.24
N VAL A 47 14.82 -16.26 -16.78
CA VAL A 47 13.51 -15.62 -16.70
C VAL A 47 12.48 -16.60 -16.16
N ALA A 48 11.38 -16.11 -15.60
CA ALA A 48 10.28 -16.94 -15.15
C ALA A 48 8.96 -16.56 -15.85
N LEU A 49 8.12 -17.55 -16.05
CA LEU A 49 6.78 -17.40 -16.61
C LEU A 49 5.74 -17.96 -15.64
N SER A 50 4.58 -17.32 -15.55
CA SER A 50 3.50 -17.77 -14.68
C SER A 50 2.75 -18.95 -15.32
N CYS A 51 2.74 -20.09 -14.64
CA CYS A 51 1.86 -21.21 -14.97
C CYS A 51 0.57 -21.08 -14.14
N GLN A 52 -0.53 -20.65 -14.79
CA GLN A 52 -1.84 -20.48 -14.14
C GLN A 52 -2.83 -21.58 -14.55
N PHE A 53 -2.61 -22.19 -15.72
CA PHE A 53 -3.49 -23.21 -16.27
C PHE A 53 -2.67 -24.37 -16.89
N PHE A 54 -3.14 -25.59 -16.74
CA PHE A 54 -2.61 -26.74 -17.48
C PHE A 54 -3.09 -26.68 -18.93
N ASN A 55 -2.35 -25.97 -19.75
CA ASN A 55 -2.69 -25.74 -21.16
C ASN A 55 -1.74 -26.51 -22.12
N LYS A 56 -1.96 -26.30 -23.41
CA LYS A 56 -1.12 -26.90 -24.46
C LYS A 56 0.35 -26.48 -24.34
N THR A 57 0.62 -25.23 -23.94
CA THR A 57 1.98 -24.73 -23.73
C THR A 57 2.74 -25.59 -22.74
N ARG A 58 2.11 -25.90 -21.59
CA ARG A 58 2.74 -26.73 -20.55
C ARG A 58 3.04 -28.13 -21.04
N ARG A 59 2.08 -28.77 -21.70
CA ARG A 59 2.28 -30.12 -22.31
C ARG A 59 3.43 -30.13 -23.31
N ASN A 60 3.51 -29.09 -24.15
CA ASN A 60 4.60 -28.96 -25.11
C ASN A 60 5.96 -28.87 -24.44
N LEU A 61 6.06 -28.09 -23.31
CA LEU A 61 7.30 -27.95 -22.55
C LEU A 61 7.74 -29.24 -21.85
N ASP A 62 6.80 -30.06 -21.42
CA ASP A 62 7.09 -31.36 -20.85
C ASP A 62 7.69 -32.33 -21.92
N ASP A 63 7.21 -32.26 -23.18
CA ASP A 63 7.70 -33.03 -24.30
C ASP A 63 8.97 -32.45 -24.95
N ASN A 64 9.01 -31.13 -25.09
CA ASN A 64 10.09 -30.38 -25.71
C ASN A 64 10.40 -29.12 -24.90
N PRO A 65 11.47 -29.09 -24.12
CA PRO A 65 11.75 -28.02 -23.18
C PRO A 65 12.19 -26.69 -23.82
N ARG A 66 12.02 -26.53 -25.11
CA ARG A 66 12.39 -25.34 -25.87
C ARG A 66 11.19 -24.44 -26.08
N ALA A 67 11.41 -23.12 -25.82
CA ALA A 67 10.44 -22.08 -26.10
C ALA A 67 11.10 -20.87 -26.76
N CYS A 68 10.30 -20.08 -27.44
CA CYS A 68 10.69 -18.80 -27.96
C CYS A 68 9.71 -17.75 -27.41
N VAL A 69 10.24 -16.71 -26.77
CA VAL A 69 9.42 -15.63 -26.22
C VAL A 69 9.83 -14.33 -26.89
N GLU A 70 8.85 -13.52 -27.27
CA GLU A 70 9.08 -12.17 -27.74
C GLU A 70 8.57 -11.18 -26.71
N ILE A 71 9.47 -10.29 -26.24
CA ILE A 71 9.22 -9.25 -25.26
C ILE A 71 9.38 -7.89 -25.92
N TYR A 72 8.68 -6.88 -25.39
CA TYR A 72 8.62 -5.56 -25.99
C TYR A 72 9.00 -4.50 -24.95
N ASP A 73 9.81 -3.55 -25.39
CA ASP A 73 10.00 -2.29 -24.65
C ASP A 73 8.76 -1.41 -24.87
N PRO A 74 8.00 -1.08 -23.82
CA PRO A 74 6.75 -0.35 -23.96
C PRO A 74 6.94 1.13 -24.38
N MET A 75 8.15 1.67 -24.19
CA MET A 75 8.44 3.07 -24.54
C MET A 75 8.86 3.24 -26.00
N THR A 76 9.65 2.28 -26.50
CA THR A 76 10.19 2.35 -27.86
C THR A 76 9.51 1.41 -28.85
N LEU A 77 8.68 0.49 -28.35
CA LEU A 77 8.10 -0.63 -29.10
C LEU A 77 9.15 -1.55 -29.76
N GLN A 78 10.40 -1.41 -29.31
CA GLN A 78 11.45 -2.33 -29.76
C GLN A 78 11.19 -3.72 -29.18
N SER A 79 11.21 -4.73 -30.04
CA SER A 79 11.04 -6.12 -29.63
C SER A 79 12.37 -6.85 -29.50
N TYR A 80 12.39 -7.80 -28.57
CA TYR A 80 13.51 -8.68 -28.32
C TYR A 80 13.03 -10.11 -28.23
N ARG A 81 13.82 -11.03 -28.82
CA ARG A 81 13.49 -12.45 -28.86
C ARG A 81 14.41 -13.23 -27.94
N LEU A 82 13.80 -13.98 -27.03
CA LEU A 82 14.43 -14.87 -26.09
C LEU A 82 14.26 -16.31 -26.57
N ARG A 83 15.37 -17.02 -26.83
CA ARG A 83 15.33 -18.48 -26.99
C ARG A 83 15.56 -19.11 -25.64
N LEU A 84 14.58 -19.85 -25.18
CA LEU A 84 14.47 -20.34 -23.82
C LEU A 84 14.56 -21.87 -23.78
N LYS A 85 15.16 -22.36 -22.70
CA LYS A 85 15.10 -23.76 -22.32
C LYS A 85 14.46 -23.86 -20.94
N PHE A 86 13.36 -24.59 -20.85
CA PHE A 86 12.70 -24.88 -19.58
C PHE A 86 13.64 -25.66 -18.66
N LEU A 87 13.77 -25.25 -17.41
CA LEU A 87 14.62 -25.88 -16.42
C LEU A 87 13.81 -26.59 -15.34
N ARG A 88 12.89 -25.86 -14.70
CA ARG A 88 12.16 -26.33 -13.54
C ARG A 88 10.91 -25.49 -13.28
N SER A 89 9.99 -26.06 -12.50
CA SER A 89 8.84 -25.35 -11.93
C SER A 89 9.04 -25.17 -10.44
N GLU A 90 8.91 -23.95 -9.93
CA GLU A 90 8.92 -23.63 -8.51
C GLU A 90 7.47 -23.46 -8.03
N LYS A 91 7.12 -24.13 -6.93
CA LYS A 91 5.78 -24.08 -6.31
C LYS A 91 5.81 -23.42 -4.93
N SER A 92 6.97 -22.95 -4.52
CA SER A 92 7.22 -22.25 -3.27
C SER A 92 8.55 -21.50 -3.36
N GLY A 93 8.81 -20.58 -2.43
CA GLY A 93 10.03 -19.79 -2.37
C GLY A 93 9.84 -18.37 -2.89
N ALA A 94 10.87 -17.52 -2.73
CA ALA A 94 10.78 -16.08 -2.94
C ALA A 94 10.23 -15.67 -4.32
N LEU A 95 10.66 -16.34 -5.39
CA LEU A 95 10.17 -16.07 -6.74
C LEU A 95 8.68 -16.41 -6.88
N PHE A 96 8.29 -17.62 -6.43
CA PHE A 96 6.89 -18.05 -6.47
C PHE A 96 6.01 -17.10 -5.64
N ASP A 97 6.45 -16.76 -4.44
CA ASP A 97 5.71 -15.91 -3.51
C ASP A 97 5.49 -14.49 -4.09
N ALA A 98 6.52 -13.91 -4.70
CA ALA A 98 6.42 -12.60 -5.35
C ALA A 98 5.46 -12.62 -6.57
N MET A 99 5.54 -13.65 -7.40
CA MET A 99 4.65 -13.81 -8.56
C MET A 99 3.20 -14.10 -8.12
N SER A 100 3.01 -14.90 -7.07
CA SER A 100 1.69 -15.21 -6.50
C SER A 100 1.04 -13.97 -5.90
N ALA A 101 1.77 -13.18 -5.12
CA ALA A 101 1.27 -11.95 -4.52
C ALA A 101 0.73 -10.96 -5.56
N ARG A 102 1.43 -10.80 -6.69
CA ARG A 102 0.96 -9.94 -7.79
C ARG A 102 -0.34 -10.46 -8.41
N ILE A 103 -0.43 -11.76 -8.69
CA ILE A 103 -1.63 -12.38 -9.26
C ILE A 103 -2.81 -12.27 -8.29
N ASP A 104 -2.57 -12.54 -7.00
CA ASP A 104 -3.58 -12.46 -5.95
C ASP A 104 -4.10 -11.03 -5.76
N ALA A 105 -3.23 -10.02 -5.86
CA ALA A 105 -3.64 -8.62 -5.78
C ALA A 105 -4.62 -8.26 -6.90
N ILE A 106 -4.32 -8.62 -8.15
CA ILE A 106 -5.20 -8.41 -9.30
C ILE A 106 -6.50 -9.18 -9.13
N ALA A 107 -6.43 -10.45 -8.73
CA ALA A 107 -7.60 -11.29 -8.49
C ALA A 107 -8.50 -10.73 -7.39
N SER A 108 -7.91 -10.19 -6.33
CA SER A 108 -8.65 -9.57 -5.22
C SER A 108 -9.47 -8.37 -5.68
N VAL A 109 -8.86 -7.45 -6.44
CA VAL A 109 -9.56 -6.24 -6.94
C VAL A 109 -10.67 -6.59 -7.92
N THR A 110 -10.49 -7.63 -8.75
CA THR A 110 -11.41 -7.97 -9.85
C THR A 110 -12.48 -8.99 -9.47
N GLY A 111 -12.60 -9.34 -8.18
CA GLY A 111 -13.56 -10.35 -7.72
C GLY A 111 -13.25 -11.78 -8.19
N MET A 112 -11.99 -12.05 -8.57
CA MET A 112 -11.51 -13.34 -9.05
C MET A 112 -10.67 -14.09 -8.00
N LYS A 113 -10.80 -13.72 -6.73
CA LYS A 113 -10.07 -14.32 -5.60
C LYS A 113 -10.33 -15.84 -5.57
N GLY A 114 -9.24 -16.62 -5.59
CA GLY A 114 -9.30 -18.08 -5.64
C GLY A 114 -9.51 -18.70 -7.04
N VAL A 115 -9.92 -17.92 -8.05
CA VAL A 115 -10.04 -18.34 -9.45
C VAL A 115 -8.70 -18.13 -10.18
N PHE A 116 -8.12 -16.93 -10.09
CA PHE A 116 -6.75 -16.72 -10.51
C PHE A 116 -5.81 -17.21 -9.42
N LYS A 117 -4.99 -18.17 -9.75
CA LYS A 117 -4.02 -18.76 -8.84
C LYS A 117 -2.77 -19.17 -9.60
N LEU A 118 -1.61 -18.76 -9.07
CA LEU A 118 -0.35 -19.29 -9.57
C LEU A 118 -0.23 -20.78 -9.20
N ILE A 119 -0.04 -21.63 -10.20
CA ILE A 119 0.20 -23.07 -10.01
C ILE A 119 1.69 -23.32 -9.82
N ALA A 120 2.52 -22.65 -10.63
CA ALA A 120 3.97 -22.73 -10.57
C ALA A 120 4.60 -21.50 -11.24
N ALA A 121 5.78 -21.14 -10.78
CA ALA A 121 6.73 -20.26 -11.47
C ALA A 121 7.63 -21.15 -12.33
N ASP A 122 7.43 -21.12 -13.64
CA ASP A 122 8.24 -21.90 -14.58
C ASP A 122 9.51 -21.14 -14.95
N VAL A 123 10.67 -21.65 -14.53
CA VAL A 123 11.98 -21.03 -14.72
C VAL A 123 12.64 -21.55 -15.97
N PHE A 124 13.15 -20.62 -16.78
CA PHE A 124 13.81 -20.89 -18.05
C PHE A 124 15.21 -20.31 -18.09
N GLU A 125 16.16 -21.03 -18.68
CA GLU A 125 17.45 -20.52 -19.09
C GLU A 125 17.34 -19.78 -20.42
N VAL A 126 17.88 -18.58 -20.50
CA VAL A 126 17.96 -17.78 -21.72
C VAL A 126 19.20 -18.25 -22.49
N GLN A 127 18.99 -19.00 -23.57
CA GLN A 127 20.05 -19.49 -24.42
C GLN A 127 20.56 -18.46 -25.43
N ARG A 128 19.65 -17.57 -25.87
CA ARG A 128 19.97 -16.50 -26.80
C ARG A 128 19.00 -15.33 -26.63
N LEU A 129 19.55 -14.12 -26.65
CA LEU A 129 18.83 -12.85 -26.64
C LEU A 129 19.18 -12.11 -27.93
N GLU A 130 18.18 -11.74 -28.70
CA GLU A 130 18.32 -11.08 -30.00
C GLU A 130 17.39 -9.86 -30.06
N LYS A 131 17.91 -8.72 -30.50
CA LYS A 131 17.08 -7.59 -30.91
C LYS A 131 16.39 -7.98 -32.23
N VAL A 132 15.07 -7.77 -32.30
CA VAL A 132 14.30 -8.02 -33.52
C VAL A 132 14.27 -6.74 -34.32
N GLU A 133 14.72 -6.76 -35.57
CA GLU A 133 14.55 -5.64 -36.49
C GLU A 133 13.07 -5.51 -36.82
N GLY A 134 12.47 -4.40 -36.40
CA GLY A 134 11.03 -4.15 -36.54
C GLY A 134 10.75 -3.07 -37.58
N PHE A 135 9.74 -3.27 -38.41
CA PHE A 135 9.26 -2.26 -39.35
C PHE A 135 8.54 -1.09 -38.66
N LEU A 136 8.15 -1.25 -37.37
CA LEU A 136 7.54 -0.19 -36.58
C LEU A 136 8.55 0.80 -35.99
N ALA A 137 9.82 0.43 -35.92
CA ALA A 137 10.87 1.25 -35.32
C ALA A 137 11.37 2.42 -36.23
N ALA A 138 10.94 2.44 -37.48
CA ALA A 138 11.33 3.50 -38.41
C ALA A 138 10.58 4.79 -38.10
N GLY A 139 11.22 5.67 -37.33
CA GLY A 139 10.72 7.04 -37.06
C GLY A 139 10.38 7.38 -35.62
N LEU A 140 10.54 6.48 -34.68
CA LEU A 140 10.51 6.85 -33.26
C LEU A 140 11.81 7.53 -32.85
N PRO A 141 11.77 8.62 -32.07
CA PRO A 141 12.99 9.29 -31.60
C PRO A 141 13.85 8.29 -30.82
N ASP A 142 15.18 8.41 -30.99
CA ASP A 142 16.12 7.61 -30.25
C ASP A 142 15.89 7.79 -28.73
N ALA A 143 15.37 6.78 -28.08
CA ALA A 143 15.14 6.76 -26.63
C ALA A 143 16.45 6.74 -25.81
N GLU A 144 17.60 6.87 -26.46
CA GLU A 144 18.89 7.09 -25.77
C GLU A 144 19.00 8.47 -25.13
N ALA A 145 18.14 9.43 -25.50
CA ALA A 145 18.20 10.80 -24.99
C ALA A 145 17.70 10.96 -23.56
N ASP A 146 16.97 10.01 -23.01
CA ASP A 146 16.31 10.14 -21.70
C ASP A 146 16.74 9.08 -20.66
N ARG A 147 17.95 8.52 -20.80
CA ARG A 147 18.58 7.83 -19.68
C ARG A 147 18.87 8.87 -18.60
N PRO A 148 18.36 8.71 -17.37
CA PRO A 148 18.66 9.64 -16.30
C PRO A 148 20.16 9.77 -16.17
N SER A 149 20.67 10.97 -16.42
CA SER A 149 22.10 11.27 -16.33
C SER A 149 22.55 11.01 -14.89
N LEU A 150 23.80 10.58 -14.70
CA LEU A 150 24.44 10.41 -13.38
C LEU A 150 24.29 11.63 -12.43
N GLY A 151 23.86 12.79 -12.96
CA GLY A 151 23.49 13.98 -12.20
C GLY A 151 22.19 13.80 -11.38
N GLY A 152 21.23 12.99 -11.84
CA GLY A 152 19.98 12.72 -11.14
C GLY A 152 20.20 11.97 -9.83
N HIS A 153 21.09 10.99 -9.78
CA HIS A 153 21.36 10.17 -8.59
C HIS A 153 21.86 10.98 -7.37
N ARG A 154 22.58 12.09 -7.59
CA ARG A 154 23.02 12.98 -6.49
C ARG A 154 21.85 13.71 -5.85
N THR A 155 20.86 14.07 -6.63
CA THR A 155 19.61 14.71 -6.15
C THR A 155 18.77 13.72 -5.36
N GLU A 156 18.68 12.49 -5.82
CA GLU A 156 17.92 11.41 -5.17
C GLU A 156 18.52 11.02 -3.80
N VAL A 157 19.86 10.89 -3.71
CA VAL A 157 20.55 10.63 -2.42
C VAL A 157 20.33 11.78 -1.43
N ARG A 158 20.32 13.03 -1.90
CA ARG A 158 19.97 14.17 -1.05
C ARG A 158 18.52 14.10 -0.58
N GLY A 159 17.59 13.76 -1.46
CA GLY A 159 16.19 13.54 -1.10
C GLY A 159 16.06 12.49 0.02
N LEU A 160 16.77 11.37 -0.09
CA LEU A 160 16.80 10.33 0.94
C LEU A 160 17.34 10.85 2.28
N GLN A 161 18.42 11.62 2.25
CA GLN A 161 18.96 12.27 3.46
C GLN A 161 17.91 13.17 4.12
N TRP A 162 17.22 14.00 3.35
CA TRP A 162 16.20 14.91 3.85
C TRP A 162 15.00 14.17 4.45
N VAL A 163 14.49 13.13 3.78
CA VAL A 163 13.43 12.27 4.31
C VAL A 163 13.87 11.66 5.63
N SER A 164 15.07 11.09 5.68
CA SER A 164 15.66 10.47 6.87
C SER A 164 15.77 11.46 8.04
N GLU A 165 16.25 12.68 7.78
CA GLU A 165 16.36 13.70 8.81
C GLU A 165 15.00 14.15 9.34
N ARG A 166 13.99 14.34 8.48
CA ARG A 166 12.63 14.71 8.88
C ARG A 166 11.99 13.63 9.76
N ILE A 167 12.09 12.36 9.35
CA ILE A 167 11.58 11.22 10.12
C ILE A 167 12.26 11.15 11.50
N ASN A 168 13.58 11.32 11.55
CA ASN A 168 14.33 11.26 12.81
C ASN A 168 14.05 12.42 13.78
N ARG A 169 13.71 13.59 13.27
CA ARG A 169 13.40 14.78 14.06
C ARG A 169 11.94 14.85 14.52
N ALA A 170 11.07 14.01 13.98
CA ALA A 170 9.65 14.02 14.32
C ALA A 170 9.44 13.73 15.82
N PRO A 171 8.69 14.60 16.53
CA PRO A 171 8.46 14.45 17.96
C PRO A 171 7.43 13.37 18.29
N ASP A 172 6.48 13.14 17.40
CA ASP A 172 5.36 12.21 17.54
C ASP A 172 5.04 11.50 16.21
N LEU A 173 4.13 10.52 16.27
CA LEU A 173 3.75 9.70 15.15
C LEU A 173 3.10 10.51 14.01
N GLU A 174 2.22 11.44 14.35
CA GLU A 174 1.53 12.30 13.36
C GLU A 174 2.53 13.12 12.56
N SER A 175 3.42 13.83 13.25
CA SER A 175 4.49 14.61 12.63
C SER A 175 5.43 13.76 11.76
N LEU A 176 5.72 12.53 12.18
CA LEU A 176 6.55 11.59 11.41
C LEU A 176 5.89 11.24 10.09
N LEU A 177 4.61 10.84 10.13
CA LEU A 177 3.88 10.41 8.93
C LEU A 177 3.70 11.57 7.95
N VAL A 178 3.28 12.74 8.44
CA VAL A 178 3.11 13.95 7.62
C VAL A 178 4.44 14.34 6.98
N ALA A 179 5.51 14.43 7.77
CA ALA A 179 6.83 14.82 7.27
C ALA A 179 7.38 13.84 6.22
N ALA A 180 7.10 12.53 6.39
CA ALA A 180 7.51 11.52 5.41
C ALA A 180 6.78 11.71 4.08
N LEU A 181 5.43 11.86 4.11
CA LEU A 181 4.65 12.04 2.88
C LEU A 181 4.94 13.36 2.18
N GLU A 182 5.13 14.46 2.94
CA GLU A 182 5.55 15.75 2.39
C GLU A 182 6.89 15.66 1.67
N ALA A 183 7.84 14.95 2.26
CA ALA A 183 9.13 14.79 1.64
C ALA A 183 9.06 13.94 0.36
N LEU A 184 8.20 12.93 0.31
CA LEU A 184 7.97 12.13 -0.91
C LEU A 184 7.35 12.98 -2.04
N GLU A 185 6.43 13.88 -1.71
CA GLU A 185 5.87 14.82 -2.70
C GLU A 185 6.92 15.84 -3.16
N GLU A 186 7.63 16.48 -2.22
CA GLU A 186 8.58 17.55 -2.51
C GLU A 186 9.77 17.07 -3.36
N TYR A 187 10.34 15.89 -3.05
CA TYR A 187 11.57 15.41 -3.69
C TYR A 187 11.33 14.42 -4.83
N PHE A 188 10.23 13.67 -4.79
CA PHE A 188 9.94 12.63 -5.79
C PHE A 188 8.70 12.92 -6.61
N GLN A 189 8.00 14.01 -6.28
CA GLN A 189 6.76 14.39 -6.96
C GLN A 189 5.72 13.26 -6.95
N PHE A 190 5.69 12.48 -5.85
CA PHE A 190 4.66 11.47 -5.62
C PHE A 190 3.42 12.15 -5.07
N ALA A 191 2.52 12.55 -5.98
CA ALA A 191 1.35 13.34 -5.66
C ALA A 191 0.31 12.58 -4.81
N TYR A 192 0.24 11.26 -4.95
CA TYR A 192 -0.74 10.42 -4.28
C TYR A 192 -0.03 9.37 -3.43
N THR A 193 0.07 9.65 -2.14
CA THR A 193 0.75 8.75 -1.18
C THR A 193 -0.09 8.58 0.08
N SER A 194 -0.02 7.39 0.68
CA SER A 194 -0.70 7.11 1.94
C SER A 194 0.10 6.15 2.82
N VAL A 195 -0.03 6.32 4.13
CA VAL A 195 0.47 5.36 5.12
C VAL A 195 -0.71 4.80 5.90
N LEU A 196 -0.82 3.48 5.86
CA LEU A 196 -1.80 2.72 6.61
C LEU A 196 -1.10 1.97 7.73
N LEU A 197 -1.63 2.01 8.94
CA LEU A 197 -1.14 1.19 10.05
C LEU A 197 -1.99 -0.07 10.23
N TYR A 198 -1.33 -1.14 10.63
CA TYR A 198 -1.97 -2.41 10.90
C TYR A 198 -2.55 -2.42 12.32
N ASP A 199 -3.84 -2.63 12.42
CA ASP A 199 -4.54 -2.90 13.68
C ASP A 199 -4.71 -4.42 13.85
N GLU A 200 -3.90 -5.00 14.74
CA GLU A 200 -3.90 -6.45 15.01
C GLU A 200 -5.24 -6.95 15.59
N GLN A 201 -5.98 -6.10 16.31
CA GLN A 201 -7.26 -6.49 16.91
C GLN A 201 -8.39 -6.58 15.89
N ALA A 202 -8.39 -5.64 14.94
CA ALA A 202 -9.41 -5.59 13.90
C ALA A 202 -9.00 -6.41 12.65
N ASP A 203 -7.76 -6.90 12.59
CA ASP A 203 -7.11 -7.53 11.42
C ASP A 203 -7.28 -6.69 10.15
N ARG A 204 -7.02 -5.38 10.27
CA ARG A 204 -7.21 -4.39 9.22
C ARG A 204 -6.09 -3.38 9.18
N LEU A 205 -5.91 -2.78 8.02
CA LEU A 205 -5.11 -1.59 7.82
C LEU A 205 -6.01 -0.37 7.92
N ILE A 206 -5.54 0.68 8.61
CA ILE A 206 -6.26 1.95 8.74
C ILE A 206 -5.36 3.07 8.22
N THR A 207 -5.86 3.87 7.28
CA THR A 207 -5.13 5.01 6.73
C THR A 207 -5.00 6.10 7.78
N LEU A 208 -3.80 6.42 8.21
CA LEU A 208 -3.52 7.47 9.19
C LEU A 208 -3.00 8.76 8.58
N ALA A 209 -2.31 8.67 7.46
CA ALA A 209 -1.84 9.82 6.73
C ALA A 209 -2.02 9.58 5.23
N SER A 210 -2.43 10.61 4.51
CA SER A 210 -2.58 10.56 3.06
C SER A 210 -2.29 11.93 2.46
N ARG A 211 -1.86 11.90 1.19
CA ARG A 211 -1.60 13.11 0.41
C ARG A 211 -2.14 12.94 -0.99
N GLY A 212 -2.75 14.00 -1.54
CA GLY A 212 -3.33 13.99 -2.89
C GLY A 212 -4.75 13.44 -3.01
N TYR A 213 -5.25 12.71 -2.02
CA TYR A 213 -6.57 12.06 -2.10
C TYR A 213 -7.76 12.94 -1.65
N GLY A 214 -7.53 14.20 -1.33
CA GLY A 214 -8.56 15.08 -0.79
C GLY A 214 -9.01 14.66 0.62
N GLU A 215 -10.27 14.95 0.95
CA GLU A 215 -10.83 14.69 2.30
C GLU A 215 -11.11 13.21 2.59
N THR A 216 -11.06 12.31 1.59
CA THR A 216 -11.56 10.93 1.71
C THR A 216 -10.50 9.90 2.10
N GLY A 217 -9.22 10.28 2.18
CA GLY A 217 -8.13 9.31 2.38
C GLY A 217 -8.02 8.77 3.80
N ILE A 218 -8.04 9.64 4.80
CA ILE A 218 -7.74 9.28 6.20
C ILE A 218 -8.92 8.52 6.83
N GLY A 219 -8.61 7.45 7.55
CA GLY A 219 -9.59 6.59 8.21
C GLY A 219 -10.23 5.55 7.29
N ALA A 220 -9.79 5.43 6.04
CA ALA A 220 -10.17 4.31 5.19
C ALA A 220 -9.57 3.01 5.74
N GLU A 221 -10.38 1.95 5.77
CA GLU A 221 -9.99 0.64 6.25
C GLU A 221 -9.81 -0.33 5.09
N VAL A 222 -8.75 -1.14 5.15
CA VAL A 222 -8.47 -2.19 4.17
C VAL A 222 -8.27 -3.51 4.92
N ALA A 223 -9.05 -4.53 4.56
CA ALA A 223 -8.86 -5.86 5.12
C ALA A 223 -7.55 -6.49 4.62
N ILE A 224 -6.91 -7.30 5.46
CA ILE A 224 -5.71 -8.03 5.07
C ILE A 224 -6.06 -9.01 3.93
N GLY A 225 -5.27 -8.95 2.85
CA GLY A 225 -5.49 -9.75 1.64
C GLY A 225 -6.53 -9.20 0.67
N ASP A 226 -7.06 -7.99 0.91
CA ASP A 226 -8.00 -7.34 -0.01
C ASP A 226 -7.30 -6.24 -0.82
N GLY A 227 -7.51 -6.26 -2.13
CA GLY A 227 -6.92 -5.33 -3.07
C GLY A 227 -5.38 -5.42 -3.12
N VAL A 228 -4.76 -4.43 -3.70
CA VAL A 228 -3.29 -4.34 -3.82
C VAL A 228 -2.65 -4.13 -2.45
N ILE A 229 -3.21 -3.21 -1.66
CA ILE A 229 -2.69 -2.82 -0.34
C ILE A 229 -2.80 -3.98 0.66
N GLY A 230 -3.98 -4.60 0.78
CA GLY A 230 -4.20 -5.71 1.70
C GLY A 230 -3.40 -6.97 1.32
N THR A 231 -3.21 -7.22 0.03
CA THR A 231 -2.38 -8.33 -0.45
C THR A 231 -0.90 -8.10 -0.14
N ALA A 232 -0.38 -6.89 -0.37
CA ALA A 232 1.00 -6.54 0.00
C ALA A 232 1.24 -6.72 1.51
N ALA A 233 0.26 -6.37 2.34
CA ALA A 233 0.33 -6.56 3.79
C ALA A 233 0.34 -8.04 4.19
N ARG A 234 -0.57 -8.86 3.63
CA ARG A 234 -0.68 -10.29 3.91
C ARG A 234 0.61 -11.03 3.58
N ASP A 235 1.11 -10.80 2.37
CA ASP A 235 2.24 -11.55 1.83
C ASP A 235 3.59 -10.92 2.19
N ARG A 236 3.57 -9.69 2.74
CA ARG A 236 4.78 -8.90 3.07
C ARG A 236 5.70 -8.75 1.86
N GLN A 237 5.08 -8.62 0.67
CA GLN A 237 5.76 -8.42 -0.61
C GLN A 237 5.53 -7.03 -1.14
N VAL A 238 6.56 -6.46 -1.75
CA VAL A 238 6.42 -5.23 -2.51
C VAL A 238 5.63 -5.52 -3.78
N LEU A 239 4.63 -4.69 -4.05
CA LEU A 239 3.82 -4.79 -5.25
C LEU A 239 3.99 -3.52 -6.08
N ARG A 240 4.51 -3.67 -7.30
CA ARG A 240 4.64 -2.59 -8.28
C ARG A 240 3.83 -2.92 -9.52
N PHE A 241 2.93 -2.02 -9.87
CA PHE A 241 2.09 -2.11 -11.06
C PHE A 241 2.39 -0.90 -11.96
N SER A 242 2.85 -1.17 -13.16
CA SER A 242 3.17 -0.14 -14.16
C SER A 242 1.96 0.26 -15.00
N THR A 243 0.99 -0.65 -15.16
CA THR A 243 -0.28 -0.44 -15.89
C THR A 243 -1.41 -1.15 -15.17
N LEU A 244 -1.71 -0.69 -13.96
CA LEU A 244 -2.72 -1.31 -13.09
C LEU A 244 -4.11 -1.40 -13.74
N ASP A 245 -4.51 -0.40 -14.49
CA ASP A 245 -5.76 -0.36 -15.24
C ASP A 245 -5.83 -1.43 -16.33
N ALA A 246 -4.72 -1.68 -17.04
CA ALA A 246 -4.63 -2.73 -18.06
C ALA A 246 -4.67 -4.13 -17.42
N ASP A 247 -3.94 -4.34 -16.32
CA ASP A 247 -3.94 -5.59 -15.56
C ASP A 247 -5.36 -5.93 -15.05
N LEU A 248 -6.05 -4.93 -14.49
CA LEU A 248 -7.43 -5.07 -14.01
C LEU A 248 -8.42 -5.27 -15.17
N GLY A 249 -8.21 -4.58 -16.30
CA GLY A 249 -9.00 -4.73 -17.52
C GLY A 249 -8.91 -6.13 -18.09
N TYR A 250 -7.72 -6.69 -18.14
CA TYR A 250 -7.47 -8.08 -18.60
C TYR A 250 -8.17 -9.09 -17.67
N ALA A 251 -8.01 -8.96 -16.36
CA ALA A 251 -8.65 -9.84 -15.38
C ALA A 251 -10.19 -9.78 -15.47
N ARG A 252 -10.77 -8.57 -15.64
CA ARG A 252 -12.21 -8.40 -15.86
C ARG A 252 -12.70 -9.02 -17.16
N ALA A 253 -11.89 -8.97 -18.22
CA ALA A 253 -12.23 -9.61 -19.49
C ALA A 253 -12.29 -11.14 -19.32
N ILE A 254 -11.35 -11.74 -18.61
CA ILE A 254 -11.40 -13.18 -18.30
C ILE A 254 -12.61 -13.51 -17.42
N ARG A 255 -12.90 -12.71 -16.39
CA ARG A 255 -14.08 -12.91 -15.54
C ARG A 255 -15.38 -13.00 -16.34
N ARG A 256 -15.56 -12.17 -17.37
CA ARG A 256 -16.76 -12.19 -18.23
C ARG A 256 -16.91 -13.52 -19.01
N HIS A 257 -15.84 -14.26 -19.21
CA HIS A 257 -15.83 -15.54 -19.91
C HIS A 257 -15.82 -16.75 -18.95
N ALA A 258 -15.59 -16.50 -17.64
CA ALA A 258 -15.67 -17.54 -16.63
C ALA A 258 -17.12 -17.80 -16.22
N SER A 259 -17.47 -19.05 -15.95
CA SER A 259 -18.79 -19.43 -15.47
C SER A 259 -19.12 -18.75 -14.14
N SER A 260 -20.33 -18.24 -14.03
CA SER A 260 -20.81 -17.29 -13.02
C SER A 260 -20.87 -17.75 -11.55
N GLU A 261 -20.51 -18.99 -11.23
CA GLU A 261 -20.73 -19.55 -9.90
C GLU A 261 -19.77 -19.07 -8.81
N HIS A 262 -18.67 -18.38 -9.17
CA HIS A 262 -17.61 -17.98 -8.21
C HIS A 262 -17.17 -16.52 -8.35
N THR A 263 -17.92 -15.65 -9.04
CA THR A 263 -17.52 -14.26 -9.24
C THR A 263 -18.27 -13.33 -8.30
N CYS A 264 -17.51 -12.56 -7.48
CA CYS A 264 -18.04 -11.46 -6.70
C CYS A 264 -17.98 -10.14 -7.48
N GLU A 265 -18.66 -9.11 -7.00
CA GLU A 265 -18.51 -7.76 -7.54
C GLU A 265 -17.10 -7.20 -7.28
N ASP A 266 -16.68 -6.20 -8.09
CA ASP A 266 -15.43 -5.50 -7.86
C ASP A 266 -15.43 -4.85 -6.48
N ILE A 267 -14.33 -5.01 -5.73
CA ILE A 267 -14.17 -4.35 -4.43
C ILE A 267 -13.75 -2.90 -4.68
N PRO A 268 -14.49 -1.90 -4.14
CA PRO A 268 -14.08 -0.51 -4.21
C PRO A 268 -12.67 -0.34 -3.62
N ARG A 269 -11.77 0.29 -4.35
CA ARG A 269 -10.40 0.54 -3.90
C ARG A 269 -10.37 1.79 -3.02
N PRO A 270 -9.82 1.74 -1.81
CA PRO A 270 -9.40 2.94 -1.13
C PRO A 270 -8.23 3.54 -1.90
N GLY A 271 -8.22 4.84 -2.11
CA GLY A 271 -7.17 5.53 -2.86
C GLY A 271 -7.65 6.10 -4.18
N LEU A 272 -6.76 6.20 -5.14
CA LEU A 272 -7.03 6.81 -6.43
C LEU A 272 -7.81 5.83 -7.33
N THR A 273 -9.08 6.15 -7.61
CA THR A 273 -9.98 5.27 -8.38
C THR A 273 -9.55 5.09 -9.84
N ASP A 274 -8.85 6.08 -10.41
CA ASP A 274 -8.33 6.14 -11.76
C ASP A 274 -6.80 5.94 -11.83
N ALA A 275 -6.21 5.33 -10.79
CA ALA A 275 -4.79 4.99 -10.78
C ALA A 275 -4.43 4.06 -11.93
N LYS A 276 -3.40 4.43 -12.69
CA LYS A 276 -2.83 3.61 -13.76
C LYS A 276 -1.55 2.91 -13.32
N SER A 277 -0.83 3.46 -12.35
CA SER A 277 0.32 2.81 -11.74
C SER A 277 0.23 2.86 -10.22
N ALA A 278 0.83 1.88 -9.56
CA ALA A 278 0.86 1.77 -8.11
C ALA A 278 2.16 1.11 -7.62
N LEU A 279 2.65 1.59 -6.48
CA LEU A 279 3.78 0.99 -5.77
C LEU A 279 3.42 0.89 -4.28
N VAL A 280 3.37 -0.32 -3.76
CA VAL A 280 2.92 -0.63 -2.41
C VAL A 280 4.01 -1.36 -1.66
N ILE A 281 4.46 -0.77 -0.56
CA ILE A 281 5.57 -1.24 0.26
C ILE A 281 5.04 -1.68 1.63
N PRO A 282 5.14 -2.95 2.01
CA PRO A 282 4.83 -3.38 3.37
C PRO A 282 5.85 -2.82 4.36
N LEU A 283 5.38 -2.20 5.42
CA LEU A 283 6.19 -1.67 6.50
C LEU A 283 6.37 -2.76 7.57
N THR A 284 7.57 -3.30 7.67
CA THR A 284 7.86 -4.40 8.58
C THR A 284 9.03 -4.09 9.51
N VAL A 285 8.95 -4.57 10.76
CA VAL A 285 10.06 -4.57 11.70
C VAL A 285 10.35 -6.03 12.08
N GLY A 286 11.45 -6.55 11.59
CA GLY A 286 11.72 -7.98 11.62
C GLY A 286 10.66 -8.75 10.82
N ARG A 287 9.88 -9.60 11.51
CA ARG A 287 8.77 -10.36 10.90
C ARG A 287 7.40 -9.75 11.15
N ARG A 288 7.31 -8.69 11.95
CA ARG A 288 6.05 -8.06 12.33
C ARG A 288 5.64 -7.01 11.28
N LEU A 289 4.42 -7.12 10.80
CA LEU A 289 3.81 -6.08 9.98
C LEU A 289 3.45 -4.90 10.88
N VAL A 290 3.86 -3.70 10.50
CA VAL A 290 3.52 -2.43 11.18
C VAL A 290 2.46 -1.68 10.37
N GLY A 291 2.54 -1.78 9.05
CA GLY A 291 1.63 -1.06 8.16
C GLY A 291 2.01 -1.22 6.70
N VAL A 292 1.55 -0.29 5.88
CA VAL A 292 1.81 -0.22 4.45
C VAL A 292 2.02 1.23 4.03
N LEU A 293 3.03 1.48 3.20
CA LEU A 293 3.19 2.72 2.44
C LEU A 293 2.73 2.46 1.01
N ALA A 294 1.78 3.25 0.52
CA ALA A 294 1.29 3.17 -0.84
C ALA A 294 1.55 4.48 -1.59
N ALA A 295 1.97 4.38 -2.84
CA ALA A 295 2.07 5.47 -3.79
C ALA A 295 1.31 5.08 -5.06
N GLU A 296 0.48 5.99 -5.58
CA GLU A 296 -0.34 5.78 -6.77
C GLU A 296 -0.15 6.95 -7.75
N ASP A 297 -0.38 6.69 -9.02
CA ASP A 297 -0.32 7.76 -10.04
C ASP A 297 -1.30 7.49 -11.19
N ARG A 298 -1.74 8.55 -11.85
CA ARG A 298 -2.54 8.51 -13.07
C ARG A 298 -1.71 8.25 -14.32
N ASP A 299 -0.40 8.44 -14.24
CA ASP A 299 0.51 8.14 -15.32
C ASP A 299 0.92 6.66 -15.25
N PRO A 300 0.83 5.92 -16.37
CA PRO A 300 1.38 4.57 -16.43
C PRO A 300 2.90 4.62 -16.32
N MET A 301 3.51 3.54 -15.82
CA MET A 301 4.97 3.40 -15.70
C MET A 301 5.65 4.44 -14.81
N ARG A 302 4.89 5.17 -13.97
CA ARG A 302 5.43 6.20 -13.07
C ARG A 302 6.50 5.65 -12.13
N PHE A 303 6.35 4.40 -11.67
CA PHE A 303 7.24 3.79 -10.70
C PHE A 303 8.22 2.83 -11.35
N SER A 304 9.50 3.21 -11.38
CA SER A 304 10.61 2.38 -11.83
C SER A 304 11.15 1.49 -10.69
N GLU A 305 12.09 0.59 -11.01
CA GLU A 305 12.84 -0.18 -10.01
C GLU A 305 13.63 0.70 -9.03
N TRP A 306 14.07 1.85 -9.48
CA TRP A 306 14.70 2.87 -8.65
C TRP A 306 13.73 3.41 -7.59
N HIS A 307 12.52 3.77 -8.01
CA HIS A 307 11.49 4.24 -7.08
C HIS A 307 11.11 3.15 -6.08
N GLU A 308 11.10 1.89 -6.52
CA GLU A 308 10.84 0.75 -5.64
C GLU A 308 11.93 0.62 -4.57
N ALA A 309 13.21 0.55 -4.96
CA ALA A 309 14.33 0.46 -4.02
C ALA A 309 14.34 1.65 -3.05
N TYR A 310 14.03 2.82 -3.55
CA TYR A 310 14.00 4.05 -2.79
C TYR A 310 12.88 4.06 -1.75
N LEU A 311 11.65 3.75 -2.16
CA LEU A 311 10.52 3.67 -1.24
C LEU A 311 10.67 2.53 -0.23
N GLN A 312 11.37 1.45 -0.56
CA GLN A 312 11.73 0.42 0.41
C GLN A 312 12.63 0.96 1.53
N ILE A 313 13.64 1.77 1.18
CA ILE A 313 14.52 2.40 2.18
C ILE A 313 13.73 3.36 3.07
N VAL A 314 12.91 4.22 2.46
CA VAL A 314 12.05 5.15 3.20
C VAL A 314 11.03 4.40 4.05
N GLY A 315 10.40 3.36 3.50
CA GLY A 315 9.46 2.50 4.22
C GLY A 315 10.07 1.83 5.45
N ASN A 316 11.30 1.33 5.34
CA ASN A 316 12.03 0.77 6.48
C ASN A 316 12.27 1.83 7.57
N GLN A 317 12.60 3.07 7.20
CA GLN A 317 12.77 4.16 8.18
C GLN A 317 11.44 4.55 8.84
N ILE A 318 10.36 4.63 8.06
CA ILE A 318 9.02 4.87 8.58
C ILE A 318 8.63 3.75 9.56
N ALA A 319 8.82 2.48 9.18
CA ALA A 319 8.50 1.33 10.02
C ALA A 319 9.24 1.36 11.36
N LEU A 320 10.55 1.61 11.34
CA LEU A 320 11.36 1.76 12.56
C LEU A 320 10.96 2.98 13.37
N GLY A 321 10.61 4.08 12.71
CA GLY A 321 10.11 5.29 13.36
C GLY A 321 8.79 5.04 14.09
N ILE A 322 7.85 4.37 13.45
CA ILE A 322 6.55 3.97 14.04
C ILE A 322 6.79 3.04 15.24
N ASP A 323 7.59 1.99 15.08
CA ASP A 323 7.89 1.03 16.15
C ASP A 323 8.51 1.73 17.36
N ARG A 324 9.48 2.63 17.14
CA ARG A 324 10.09 3.44 18.19
C ARG A 324 9.08 4.34 18.92
N MET A 325 8.13 4.93 18.18
CA MET A 325 7.10 5.79 18.78
C MET A 325 6.12 4.98 19.63
N LEU A 326 5.70 3.82 19.13
CA LEU A 326 4.81 2.91 19.86
C LEU A 326 5.49 2.35 21.13
N ASP A 327 6.77 1.98 21.06
CA ASP A 327 7.53 1.51 22.23
C ASP A 327 7.75 2.63 23.27
N ARG A 328 8.00 3.88 22.82
CA ARG A 328 8.10 5.03 23.72
C ARG A 328 6.78 5.33 24.43
N SER A 329 5.66 5.27 23.71
CA SER A 329 4.33 5.42 24.31
C SER A 329 4.03 4.35 25.34
N ALA A 330 4.60 3.14 25.19
CA ALA A 330 4.53 2.09 26.20
C ALA A 330 5.42 2.36 27.40
N ALA A 331 6.66 2.87 27.20
CA ALA A 331 7.62 3.16 28.27
C ALA A 331 7.23 4.40 29.10
N ASP A 332 6.60 5.40 28.49
CA ASP A 332 6.07 6.58 29.21
C ASP A 332 4.94 6.23 30.20
N LEU A 333 4.43 4.96 30.18
CA LEU A 333 3.51 4.44 31.19
C LEU A 333 4.17 4.23 32.56
N ASP A 334 5.47 4.05 32.60
CA ASP A 334 6.23 3.78 33.83
C ASP A 334 6.74 5.06 34.52
N ALA A 335 6.63 6.23 33.88
CA ALA A 335 7.10 7.49 34.42
C ALA A 335 5.99 8.24 35.18
N ASP A 336 6.14 8.40 36.49
CA ASP A 336 5.26 9.20 37.34
C ASP A 336 5.37 10.69 36.99
N ALA A 337 4.33 11.25 36.35
CA ALA A 337 4.18 12.68 36.15
C ALA A 337 3.07 13.24 37.08
N PRO A 338 3.33 14.30 37.86
CA PRO A 338 2.33 14.84 38.77
C PRO A 338 1.11 15.41 38.04
N PRO A 339 -0.09 15.35 38.64
CA PRO A 339 -1.32 15.85 38.03
C PRO A 339 -1.26 17.39 37.88
N SER A 340 -1.55 17.87 36.67
CA SER A 340 -1.70 19.30 36.41
C SER A 340 -3.06 19.78 36.90
N THR A 341 -3.06 20.95 37.58
CA THR A 341 -4.28 21.60 38.07
C THR A 341 -5.19 22.05 36.92
N PRO A 342 -6.50 21.87 37.03
CA PRO A 342 -7.43 22.21 35.94
C PRO A 342 -7.47 23.73 35.70
N ARG A 343 -7.21 24.16 34.46
CA ARG A 343 -7.54 25.50 34.00
C ARG A 343 -8.99 25.59 33.63
N VAL A 344 -9.78 26.25 34.44
CA VAL A 344 -11.17 26.58 34.14
C VAL A 344 -11.20 27.74 33.15
N SER A 345 -11.70 27.52 31.93
CA SER A 345 -11.95 28.59 30.95
C SER A 345 -13.28 29.29 31.26
N PRO A 346 -13.36 30.66 31.09
CA PRO A 346 -14.57 31.41 31.43
C PRO A 346 -15.72 31.11 30.43
N PRO A 347 -17.00 31.26 30.88
CA PRO A 347 -18.15 30.96 30.04
C PRO A 347 -18.33 32.00 28.92
N ARG A 348 -18.45 31.57 27.69
CA ARG A 348 -18.83 32.41 26.54
C ARG A 348 -20.30 32.16 26.15
N SER A 349 -20.98 33.26 25.86
CA SER A 349 -22.41 33.35 25.52
C SER A 349 -22.77 32.61 24.19
N SER A 350 -23.98 32.07 24.17
CA SER A 350 -24.67 31.34 23.07
C SER A 350 -23.80 30.32 22.32
N ARG A 351 -23.73 29.09 22.86
CA ARG A 351 -23.07 27.98 22.22
C ARG A 351 -24.03 27.29 21.25
N LYS A 352 -23.54 26.94 20.06
CA LYS A 352 -24.21 26.02 19.15
C LYS A 352 -24.47 24.71 19.87
N LYS A 353 -25.63 24.10 19.67
CA LYS A 353 -25.94 22.79 20.25
C LYS A 353 -25.50 21.70 19.28
N LEU A 354 -24.74 20.74 19.75
CA LEU A 354 -24.29 19.55 18.99
C LEU A 354 -24.88 18.31 19.64
N THR A 355 -25.52 17.46 18.86
CA THR A 355 -26.07 16.18 19.31
C THR A 355 -25.16 15.04 18.92
N LEU A 356 -24.51 14.41 19.89
CA LEU A 356 -23.70 13.19 19.67
C LEU A 356 -24.53 11.96 20.06
N THR A 357 -24.76 11.07 19.11
CA THR A 357 -25.46 9.81 19.33
C THR A 357 -24.50 8.63 19.24
N TYR A 358 -24.39 7.86 20.31
CA TYR A 358 -23.59 6.63 20.36
C TYR A 358 -24.49 5.41 20.25
N TYR A 359 -24.27 4.59 19.23
CA TYR A 359 -24.95 3.32 19.03
C TYR A 359 -24.09 2.17 19.58
N LYS A 360 -24.53 1.56 20.69
CA LYS A 360 -23.77 0.50 21.40
C LYS A 360 -23.52 -0.74 20.55
N ASN A 361 -24.54 -1.16 19.77
CA ASN A 361 -24.45 -2.37 18.96
C ASN A 361 -23.41 -2.27 17.84
N ASP A 362 -23.27 -1.08 17.27
CA ASP A 362 -22.34 -0.81 16.15
C ASP A 362 -21.07 -0.13 16.61
N GLU A 363 -20.96 0.17 17.91
CA GLU A 363 -19.87 0.96 18.51
C GLU A 363 -19.58 2.24 17.70
N ALA A 364 -20.61 2.94 17.22
CA ALA A 364 -20.50 4.05 16.29
C ALA A 364 -21.04 5.37 16.87
N ILE A 365 -20.35 6.48 16.61
CA ILE A 365 -20.79 7.84 16.97
C ILE A 365 -21.23 8.58 15.73
N PHE A 366 -22.37 9.25 15.85
CA PHE A 366 -22.92 10.20 14.89
C PHE A 366 -23.00 11.59 15.52
N VAL A 367 -22.70 12.62 14.75
CA VAL A 367 -22.82 14.03 15.11
C VAL A 367 -23.93 14.64 14.26
N ASP A 368 -24.99 15.15 14.88
CA ASP A 368 -26.18 15.71 14.21
C ASP A 368 -26.73 14.79 13.09
N GLY A 369 -26.66 13.46 13.32
CA GLY A 369 -27.12 12.45 12.38
C GLY A 369 -26.10 12.05 11.30
N VAL A 370 -24.95 12.69 11.24
CA VAL A 370 -23.86 12.34 10.32
C VAL A 370 -22.87 11.40 10.99
N TYR A 371 -22.51 10.31 10.32
CA TYR A 371 -21.52 9.37 10.82
C TYR A 371 -20.15 10.05 11.08
N LEU A 372 -19.60 9.86 12.26
CA LEU A 372 -18.27 10.37 12.65
C LEU A 372 -17.22 9.27 12.64
N ILE A 373 -17.37 8.27 13.51
CA ILE A 373 -16.37 7.24 13.76
C ILE A 373 -16.97 6.02 14.46
N ARG A 374 -16.30 4.86 14.39
CA ARG A 374 -16.73 3.61 15.02
C ARG A 374 -15.59 2.89 15.76
N ASN A 375 -15.95 1.79 16.45
CA ASN A 375 -15.05 0.90 17.17
C ASN A 375 -14.29 1.64 18.30
N ILE A 376 -13.04 1.24 18.59
CA ILE A 376 -12.25 1.76 19.70
C ILE A 376 -12.14 3.30 19.71
N PRO A 377 -11.87 4.00 18.60
CA PRO A 377 -11.87 5.47 18.60
C PRO A 377 -13.20 6.09 19.05
N ALA A 378 -14.33 5.46 18.71
CA ALA A 378 -15.64 5.92 19.18
C ALA A 378 -15.78 5.72 20.69
N ARG A 379 -15.38 4.56 21.22
CA ARG A 379 -15.38 4.31 22.69
C ARG A 379 -14.49 5.30 23.42
N ILE A 380 -13.31 5.60 22.88
CA ILE A 380 -12.40 6.61 23.46
C ILE A 380 -13.10 7.97 23.53
N LEU A 381 -13.65 8.47 22.43
CA LEU A 381 -14.33 9.76 22.39
C LEU A 381 -15.50 9.81 23.35
N TRP A 382 -16.34 8.79 23.35
CA TRP A 382 -17.51 8.70 24.23
C TRP A 382 -17.10 8.80 25.71
N LYS A 383 -16.10 8.01 26.10
CA LYS A 383 -15.56 8.00 27.45
C LYS A 383 -14.99 9.35 27.88
N LEU A 384 -14.24 10.02 27.00
CA LEU A 384 -13.69 11.37 27.28
C LEU A 384 -14.80 12.39 27.51
N LEU A 385 -15.87 12.31 26.72
CA LEU A 385 -17.05 13.19 26.86
C LEU A 385 -17.83 12.89 28.15
N GLU A 386 -18.05 11.63 28.50
CA GLU A 386 -18.68 11.25 29.76
C GLU A 386 -17.90 11.77 30.97
N GLU A 387 -16.57 11.56 30.97
CA GLU A 387 -15.70 12.00 32.04
C GLU A 387 -15.69 13.54 32.13
N SER A 388 -15.59 14.22 31.00
CA SER A 388 -15.66 15.69 30.95
C SER A 388 -16.98 16.23 31.46
N LYS A 389 -18.10 15.61 31.10
CA LYS A 389 -19.45 16.01 31.55
C LYS A 389 -19.65 15.76 33.05
N ARG A 390 -19.10 14.65 33.58
CA ARG A 390 -19.23 14.26 34.98
C ARG A 390 -18.38 15.10 35.92
N THR A 391 -17.13 15.42 35.51
CA THR A 391 -16.12 16.03 36.39
C THR A 391 -15.77 17.46 36.02
N GLY A 392 -16.13 17.94 34.83
CA GLY A 392 -15.68 19.21 34.26
C GLY A 392 -14.25 19.18 33.75
N ARG A 393 -13.63 18.02 33.74
CA ARG A 393 -12.24 17.83 33.32
C ARG A 393 -12.12 17.86 31.79
N THR A 394 -11.14 18.57 31.29
CA THR A 394 -10.85 18.69 29.85
C THR A 394 -9.48 18.19 29.46
N GLU A 395 -8.56 18.00 30.42
CA GLU A 395 -7.21 17.52 30.17
C GLU A 395 -7.09 16.04 30.55
N PHE A 396 -6.46 15.26 29.66
CA PHE A 396 -6.30 13.81 29.77
C PHE A 396 -4.88 13.40 29.42
N THR A 397 -4.47 12.22 29.90
CA THR A 397 -3.20 11.59 29.54
C THR A 397 -3.42 10.31 28.76
N ASN A 398 -2.50 9.99 27.83
CA ASN A 398 -2.54 8.72 27.10
C ASN A 398 -2.58 7.52 28.06
N ARG A 399 -1.84 7.64 29.18
CA ARG A 399 -1.74 6.59 30.20
C ARG A 399 -3.08 6.28 30.85
N GLU A 400 -3.78 7.29 31.37
CA GLU A 400 -5.04 7.06 32.08
C GLU A 400 -6.13 6.48 31.18
N VAL A 401 -6.24 6.99 29.93
CA VAL A 401 -7.23 6.51 28.97
C VAL A 401 -6.90 5.08 28.53
N ARG A 402 -5.61 4.78 28.33
CA ARG A 402 -5.17 3.44 27.94
C ARG A 402 -5.37 2.40 29.05
N LEU A 403 -5.18 2.77 30.32
CA LEU A 403 -5.37 1.89 31.46
C LEU A 403 -6.84 1.71 31.87
N ASP A 404 -7.76 2.43 31.26
CA ASP A 404 -9.19 2.26 31.53
C ASP A 404 -9.69 0.92 31.02
N THR A 405 -9.99 0.03 31.93
CA THR A 405 -10.47 -1.34 31.64
C THR A 405 -11.77 -1.36 30.83
N ALA A 406 -12.59 -0.29 30.90
CA ALA A 406 -13.82 -0.18 30.13
C ALA A 406 -13.59 -0.05 28.62
N LEU A 407 -12.39 0.40 28.21
CA LEU A 407 -12.02 0.50 26.80
C LEU A 407 -11.52 -0.83 26.21
N GLY A 408 -11.17 -1.81 27.04
CA GLY A 408 -10.70 -3.13 26.60
C GLY A 408 -9.44 -3.08 25.72
N LEU A 409 -8.56 -2.09 25.97
CA LEU A 409 -7.31 -1.95 25.22
C LEU A 409 -6.27 -2.98 25.65
N PRO A 410 -5.41 -3.48 24.73
CA PRO A 410 -4.34 -4.39 25.08
C PRO A 410 -3.37 -3.75 26.06
N PRO A 411 -2.86 -4.51 27.06
CA PRO A 411 -1.92 -3.98 28.03
C PRO A 411 -0.53 -3.69 27.47
N VAL A 412 -0.16 -4.28 26.32
CA VAL A 412 1.16 -4.16 25.70
C VAL A 412 1.03 -3.83 24.22
N LYS A 413 1.85 -2.89 23.73
CA LYS A 413 1.94 -2.48 22.30
C LYS A 413 0.60 -2.11 21.64
N ASP A 414 -0.17 -1.24 22.29
CA ASP A 414 -1.40 -0.73 21.71
C ASP A 414 -1.15 0.49 20.81
N ASN A 415 -1.87 0.56 19.70
CA ASN A 415 -1.86 1.68 18.74
C ASN A 415 -2.72 2.87 19.21
N PHE A 416 -2.68 3.21 20.51
CA PHE A 416 -3.53 4.27 21.07
C PHE A 416 -3.30 5.64 20.39
N GLU A 417 -2.04 6.01 20.12
CA GLU A 417 -1.74 7.26 19.41
C GLU A 417 -2.33 7.30 18.01
N SER A 418 -2.27 6.20 17.27
CA SER A 418 -2.87 6.13 15.94
C SER A 418 -4.39 6.32 15.97
N ARG A 419 -5.05 5.81 17.01
CA ARG A 419 -6.49 6.00 17.23
C ARG A 419 -6.84 7.45 17.59
N LEU A 420 -5.98 8.13 18.36
CA LEU A 420 -6.13 9.55 18.63
C LEU A 420 -5.91 10.41 17.38
N ILE A 421 -4.93 10.09 16.55
CA ILE A 421 -4.67 10.77 15.28
C ILE A 421 -5.92 10.67 14.40
N LEU A 422 -6.43 9.45 14.21
CA LEU A 422 -7.65 9.22 13.44
C LEU A 422 -8.84 10.02 13.99
N LEU A 423 -9.01 10.01 15.32
CA LEU A 423 -10.10 10.72 15.97
C LEU A 423 -9.96 12.25 15.79
N ARG A 424 -8.76 12.82 15.92
CA ARG A 424 -8.49 14.24 15.65
C ARG A 424 -8.88 14.63 14.23
N HIS A 425 -8.42 13.86 13.25
CA HIS A 425 -8.75 14.14 11.86
C HIS A 425 -10.25 14.09 11.58
N ARG A 426 -10.92 13.07 12.10
CA ARG A 426 -12.38 12.94 11.93
C ARG A 426 -13.16 14.06 12.61
N LEU A 427 -12.74 14.49 13.80
CA LEU A 427 -13.35 15.63 14.46
C LEU A 427 -13.11 16.92 13.69
N GLN A 428 -11.89 17.16 13.21
CA GLN A 428 -11.58 18.35 12.41
C GLN A 428 -12.41 18.41 11.12
N GLU A 429 -12.61 17.28 10.45
CA GLU A 429 -13.37 17.16 9.20
C GLU A 429 -14.88 17.32 9.41
N LYS A 430 -15.45 16.63 10.40
CA LYS A 430 -16.91 16.47 10.56
C LYS A 430 -17.49 17.27 11.71
N CYS A 431 -16.70 17.68 12.68
CA CYS A 431 -17.15 18.35 13.89
C CYS A 431 -16.11 19.35 14.40
N PRO A 432 -15.81 20.44 13.67
CA PRO A 432 -14.77 21.40 14.05
C PRO A 432 -15.04 22.11 15.39
N ASP A 433 -16.27 22.08 15.88
CA ASP A 433 -16.68 22.62 17.19
C ASP A 433 -16.23 21.76 18.39
N LEU A 434 -15.73 20.53 18.13
CA LEU A 434 -15.20 19.60 19.13
C LEU A 434 -13.81 19.13 18.67
N GLN A 435 -12.80 19.37 19.48
CA GLN A 435 -11.40 19.08 19.10
C GLN A 435 -10.65 18.36 20.22
N ILE A 436 -9.71 17.50 19.84
CA ILE A 436 -8.72 16.91 20.72
C ILE A 436 -7.36 17.53 20.37
N VAL A 437 -6.84 18.37 21.25
CA VAL A 437 -5.61 19.14 21.04
C VAL A 437 -4.48 18.56 21.90
N SER A 438 -3.31 18.30 21.30
CA SER A 438 -2.12 17.89 22.04
C SER A 438 -1.65 19.06 22.93
N THR A 439 -1.48 18.82 24.23
CA THR A 439 -1.00 19.81 25.20
C THR A 439 0.42 19.52 25.68
N GLY A 440 1.03 18.46 25.15
CA GLY A 440 2.37 18.01 25.49
C GLY A 440 2.53 16.53 25.22
N ARG A 441 3.70 16.00 25.49
CA ARG A 441 4.00 14.59 25.24
C ARG A 441 3.10 13.68 26.09
N GLY A 442 2.32 12.83 25.41
CA GLY A 442 1.38 11.91 26.05
C GLY A 442 0.21 12.61 26.77
N ARG A 443 -0.05 13.91 26.48
CA ARG A 443 -1.12 14.70 27.07
C ARG A 443 -1.95 15.38 25.98
N PHE A 444 -3.26 15.45 26.22
CA PHE A 444 -4.16 16.12 25.29
C PHE A 444 -5.34 16.75 26.05
N SER A 445 -5.99 17.71 25.42
CA SER A 445 -7.20 18.34 25.94
C SER A 445 -8.37 18.17 24.98
N LEU A 446 -9.55 17.91 25.55
CA LEU A 446 -10.82 17.94 24.85
C LEU A 446 -11.35 19.37 24.89
N GLN A 447 -11.45 20.04 23.74
CA GLN A 447 -11.93 21.41 23.62
C GLN A 447 -13.24 21.45 22.86
N THR A 448 -14.21 22.17 23.35
CA THR A 448 -15.50 22.37 22.69
C THR A 448 -15.93 23.81 22.68
N CYS A 449 -16.42 24.27 21.53
CA CYS A 449 -17.07 25.58 21.36
C CYS A 449 -18.61 25.46 21.38
N ALA A 450 -19.15 24.23 21.45
CA ALA A 450 -20.57 23.92 21.43
C ALA A 450 -21.05 23.34 22.75
N ASP A 451 -22.38 23.38 22.96
CA ASP A 451 -23.05 22.64 24.05
C ASP A 451 -23.36 21.23 23.56
N ILE A 452 -22.82 20.22 24.23
CA ILE A 452 -22.88 18.82 23.77
C ILE A 452 -24.03 18.10 24.45
N GLU A 453 -25.01 17.68 23.63
CA GLU A 453 -26.04 16.73 24.02
C GLU A 453 -25.60 15.30 23.66
N MET A 454 -25.49 14.44 24.67
CA MET A 454 -25.09 13.05 24.50
C MET A 454 -26.31 12.14 24.58
N ILE A 455 -26.51 11.33 23.55
CA ILE A 455 -27.61 10.33 23.45
C ILE A 455 -26.95 8.96 23.24
N GLU A 456 -27.33 8.01 24.08
CA GLU A 456 -26.91 6.61 23.97
C GLU A 456 -28.12 5.77 23.47
N ARG A 457 -27.87 4.93 22.46
CA ARG A 457 -28.88 4.05 21.86
C ARG A 457 -28.39 2.62 21.72
#